data_1eb7e8a359fce021cc24d12871fe7ccc
#
_entry.id   1eb7e8a359fce021cc24d12871fe7ccc
#
_cell.length_a   1.000
_cell.length_b   1.000
_cell.length_c   1.000
_cell.angle_alpha   90.00
_cell.angle_beta   90.00
_cell.angle_gamma   90.00
#
_symmetry.space_group_name_H-M   'P 1'
#
loop_
_entity.id
_entity.type
_entity.pdbx_description
1 polymer ?
#
loop_
_entity_poly.entity_id
_entity_poly.type
_entity_poly.pdbx_seq_one_letter_code
_entity_poly.pdbx_strand_id
1 'polypeptide(L)'
;MLAAGGISDGRGLAAALALGADGALFGTRFLASREASAHAKYKRAVVDAHASDTVHIKLFDVGWPDAAHRVIRTPVVDAWQRAGSPASPNRAGEGEVLAHLRRGAINAPLPRYSVNPPSDLVEGDLSGLPLYAGQSVSLIERIAPAGEIVRQIATEARDVIASRLAPLAR
;
A
#
# COMPACT_ATOMS: atom_id res chain seq x y z
N MET A 1 21.93 -6.19 0.01
CA MET A 1 20.86 -5.54 0.81
C MET A 1 19.83 -4.96 -0.14
N LEU A 2 18.51 -5.16 0.12
CA LEU A 2 17.44 -4.57 -0.69
C LEU A 2 16.85 -3.35 0.02
N ALA A 3 16.65 -2.26 -0.73
CA ALA A 3 15.95 -1.07 -0.25
C ALA A 3 14.43 -1.28 -0.33
N ALA A 4 13.67 -0.83 0.67
CA ALA A 4 12.21 -0.95 0.69
C ALA A 4 11.56 0.30 1.27
N GLY A 5 10.32 0.57 0.83
CA GLY A 5 9.53 1.72 1.28
C GLY A 5 9.77 2.99 0.49
N GLY A 6 8.68 3.62 0.06
CA GLY A 6 8.72 4.91 -0.65
C GLY A 6 9.27 4.87 -2.09
N ILE A 7 9.57 3.71 -2.64
CA ILE A 7 10.10 3.53 -4.00
C ILE A 7 8.95 3.06 -4.92
N SER A 8 8.67 3.80 -6.02
CA SER A 8 7.61 3.44 -6.96
C SER A 8 7.97 3.63 -8.43
N ASP A 9 9.14 4.20 -8.74
CA ASP A 9 9.62 4.44 -10.10
C ASP A 9 11.13 4.14 -10.26
N GLY A 10 11.64 4.30 -11.48
CA GLY A 10 13.05 4.08 -11.79
C GLY A 10 14.01 5.09 -11.17
N ARG A 11 13.55 6.30 -10.85
CA ARG A 11 14.38 7.30 -10.16
C ARG A 11 14.70 6.83 -8.74
N GLY A 12 13.69 6.32 -8.04
CA GLY A 12 13.88 5.74 -6.70
C GLY A 12 14.77 4.50 -6.72
N LEU A 13 14.66 3.64 -7.74
CA LEU A 13 15.56 2.51 -7.92
C LEU A 13 17.00 2.97 -8.17
N ALA A 14 17.23 3.93 -9.08
CA ALA A 14 18.55 4.47 -9.36
C ALA A 14 19.20 5.08 -8.11
N ALA A 15 18.44 5.81 -7.29
CA ALA A 15 18.91 6.37 -6.03
C ALA A 15 19.29 5.27 -5.02
N ALA A 16 18.47 4.23 -4.87
CA ALA A 16 18.76 3.10 -3.99
C ALA A 16 20.06 2.37 -4.40
N LEU A 17 20.25 2.13 -5.70
CA LEU A 17 21.47 1.51 -6.23
C LEU A 17 22.70 2.40 -6.00
N ALA A 18 22.59 3.72 -6.21
CA ALA A 18 23.68 4.67 -5.95
C ALA A 18 24.09 4.73 -4.48
N LEU A 19 23.16 4.46 -3.55
CA LEU A 19 23.41 4.34 -2.11
C LEU A 19 23.93 2.96 -1.68
N GLY A 20 24.18 2.03 -2.63
CA GLY A 20 24.76 0.72 -2.36
C GLY A 20 23.76 -0.40 -2.11
N ALA A 21 22.49 -0.23 -2.43
CA ALA A 21 21.54 -1.33 -2.42
C ALA A 21 21.77 -2.25 -3.64
N ASP A 22 21.55 -3.56 -3.47
CA ASP A 22 21.60 -4.55 -4.56
C ASP A 22 20.32 -4.54 -5.41
N GLY A 23 19.27 -3.86 -4.93
CA GLY A 23 17.96 -3.74 -5.57
C GLY A 23 16.92 -3.10 -4.66
N ALA A 24 15.66 -3.13 -5.09
CA ALA A 24 14.55 -2.56 -4.33
C ALA A 24 13.30 -3.47 -4.29
N LEU A 25 12.54 -3.38 -3.19
CA LEU A 25 11.24 -3.99 -3.02
C LEU A 25 10.14 -2.93 -3.19
N PHE A 26 9.17 -3.23 -4.05
CA PHE A 26 8.08 -2.33 -4.38
C PHE A 26 6.75 -2.91 -3.88
N GLY A 27 6.16 -2.34 -2.83
CA GLY A 27 4.85 -2.76 -2.33
C GLY A 27 3.71 -2.09 -3.08
N THR A 28 3.46 -0.81 -2.80
CA THR A 28 2.33 -0.04 -3.31
C THR A 28 2.27 0.00 -4.85
N ARG A 29 3.43 0.06 -5.54
CA ARG A 29 3.46 0.06 -7.00
C ARG A 29 2.92 -1.25 -7.59
N PHE A 30 3.31 -2.40 -7.04
CA PHE A 30 2.81 -3.69 -7.52
C PHE A 30 1.40 -4.02 -7.03
N LEU A 31 0.94 -3.42 -5.93
CA LEU A 31 -0.46 -3.49 -5.55
C LEU A 31 -1.37 -2.92 -6.65
N ALA A 32 -0.94 -1.87 -7.35
CA ALA A 32 -1.60 -1.33 -8.53
C ALA A 32 -1.21 -2.08 -9.83
N SER A 33 -0.89 -3.38 -9.76
CA SER A 33 -0.76 -4.23 -10.94
C SER A 33 -2.06 -4.97 -11.23
N ARG A 34 -2.23 -5.41 -12.49
CA ARG A 34 -3.39 -6.23 -12.89
C ARG A 34 -3.40 -7.56 -12.14
N GLU A 35 -2.23 -8.15 -11.92
CA GLU A 35 -2.03 -9.48 -11.34
C GLU A 35 -2.12 -9.51 -9.81
N ALA A 36 -2.02 -8.37 -9.14
CA ALA A 36 -2.14 -8.33 -7.68
C ALA A 36 -3.53 -8.78 -7.23
N SER A 37 -3.60 -9.65 -6.22
CA SER A 37 -4.84 -10.11 -5.60
C SER A 37 -5.51 -9.06 -4.70
N ALA A 38 -5.33 -7.78 -4.99
CA ALA A 38 -5.99 -6.69 -4.27
C ALA A 38 -7.36 -6.40 -4.89
N HIS A 39 -8.35 -6.10 -4.06
CA HIS A 39 -9.69 -5.74 -4.51
C HIS A 39 -9.65 -4.53 -5.46
N ALA A 40 -10.51 -4.52 -6.49
CA ALA A 40 -10.51 -3.48 -7.54
C ALA A 40 -10.67 -2.05 -6.96
N LYS A 41 -11.53 -1.86 -5.95
CA LYS A 41 -11.67 -0.58 -5.25
C LYS A 41 -10.38 -0.14 -4.56
N TYR A 42 -9.61 -1.07 -4.00
CA TYR A 42 -8.34 -0.77 -3.35
C TYR A 42 -7.29 -0.36 -4.38
N LYS A 43 -7.15 -1.10 -5.49
CA LYS A 43 -6.25 -0.71 -6.59
C LYS A 43 -6.58 0.69 -7.12
N ARG A 44 -7.88 1.00 -7.25
CA ARG A 44 -8.33 2.31 -7.70
C ARG A 44 -7.98 3.40 -6.69
N ALA A 45 -8.24 3.17 -5.40
CA ALA A 45 -7.87 4.11 -4.34
C ALA A 45 -6.37 4.43 -4.33
N VAL A 46 -5.50 3.46 -4.64
CA VAL A 46 -4.05 3.69 -4.77
C VAL A 46 -3.72 4.63 -5.93
N VAL A 47 -4.41 4.48 -7.07
CA VAL A 47 -4.17 5.34 -8.25
C VAL A 47 -4.70 6.76 -8.03
N ASP A 48 -5.80 6.90 -7.30
CA ASP A 48 -6.44 8.19 -7.06
C ASP A 48 -5.82 8.98 -5.90
N ALA A 49 -4.99 8.33 -5.05
CA ALA A 49 -4.43 8.95 -3.84
C ALA A 49 -3.15 9.74 -4.11
N HIS A 50 -2.96 10.80 -3.31
CA HIS A 50 -1.71 11.55 -3.18
C HIS A 50 -0.99 11.20 -1.88
N ALA A 51 0.28 11.59 -1.75
CA ALA A 51 1.07 11.37 -0.55
C ALA A 51 0.42 11.99 0.71
N SER A 52 -0.22 13.16 0.55
CA SER A 52 -0.99 13.86 1.59
C SER A 52 -2.21 13.07 2.08
N ASP A 53 -2.74 12.17 1.26
CA ASP A 53 -3.88 11.35 1.60
C ASP A 53 -3.48 10.11 2.41
N THR A 54 -2.18 9.93 2.68
CA THR A 54 -1.71 8.83 3.51
C THR A 54 -1.43 9.27 4.94
N VAL A 55 -1.72 8.39 5.90
CA VAL A 55 -1.50 8.63 7.32
C VAL A 55 -0.85 7.41 7.98
N HIS A 56 0.10 7.66 8.90
CA HIS A 56 0.73 6.60 9.69
C HIS A 56 0.00 6.48 11.03
N ILE A 57 -0.59 5.31 11.28
CA ILE A 57 -1.50 5.06 12.40
C ILE A 57 -1.38 3.62 12.90
N LYS A 58 -2.08 3.32 14.01
CA LYS A 58 -2.23 1.97 14.60
C LYS A 58 -3.68 1.50 14.63
N LEU A 59 -4.56 2.06 13.79
CA LEU A 59 -6.00 1.79 13.86
C LEU A 59 -6.35 0.34 13.49
N PHE A 60 -5.74 -0.19 12.42
CA PHE A 60 -6.08 -1.51 11.87
C PHE A 60 -5.17 -2.58 12.47
N ASP A 61 -5.42 -2.93 13.71
CA ASP A 61 -4.56 -3.82 14.49
C ASP A 61 -5.24 -5.10 15.01
N VAL A 62 -6.52 -5.31 14.64
CA VAL A 62 -7.21 -6.57 14.96
C VAL A 62 -6.55 -7.72 14.18
N GLY A 63 -5.91 -8.61 14.94
CA GLY A 63 -5.06 -9.69 14.42
C GLY A 63 -3.55 -9.43 14.55
N TRP A 64 -3.14 -8.20 14.82
CA TRP A 64 -1.75 -7.83 15.14
C TRP A 64 -1.75 -6.58 16.02
N PRO A 65 -1.87 -6.73 17.34
CA PRO A 65 -1.97 -5.61 18.27
C PRO A 65 -0.81 -4.61 18.14
N ASP A 66 -1.14 -3.34 18.25
CA ASP A 66 -0.20 -2.22 18.14
C ASP A 66 0.57 -2.10 16.81
N ALA A 67 0.17 -2.81 15.78
CA ALA A 67 0.81 -2.72 14.47
C ALA A 67 0.75 -1.29 13.90
N ALA A 68 1.92 -0.66 13.80
CA ALA A 68 2.05 0.64 13.15
C ALA A 68 2.13 0.48 11.63
N HIS A 69 1.31 1.22 10.90
CA HIS A 69 1.22 1.10 9.44
C HIS A 69 0.82 2.41 8.78
N ARG A 70 1.12 2.53 7.49
CA ARG A 70 0.66 3.65 6.68
C ARG A 70 -0.48 3.19 5.76
N VAL A 71 -1.56 3.95 5.76
CA VAL A 71 -2.77 3.68 4.96
C VAL A 71 -3.21 4.94 4.21
N ILE A 72 -4.01 4.74 3.16
CA ILE A 72 -4.80 5.81 2.55
C ILE A 72 -5.87 6.21 3.57
N ARG A 73 -6.04 7.52 3.76
CA ARG A 73 -7.06 8.10 4.63
C ARG A 73 -8.46 7.77 4.09
N THR A 74 -9.30 7.25 4.94
CA THR A 74 -10.69 6.89 4.64
C THR A 74 -11.62 7.55 5.65
N PRO A 75 -12.93 7.64 5.39
CA PRO A 75 -13.89 8.19 6.36
C PRO A 75 -13.82 7.52 7.74
N VAL A 76 -13.47 6.24 7.81
CA VAL A 76 -13.31 5.52 9.09
C VAL A 76 -12.09 6.01 9.86
N VAL A 77 -10.99 6.30 9.17
CA VAL A 77 -9.79 6.89 9.77
C VAL A 77 -10.09 8.29 10.32
N ASP A 78 -10.80 9.10 9.53
CA ASP A 78 -11.17 10.46 9.96
C ASP A 78 -12.13 10.45 11.15
N ALA A 79 -13.09 9.54 11.17
CA ALA A 79 -14.01 9.38 12.30
C ALA A 79 -13.27 8.96 13.58
N TRP A 80 -12.34 8.01 13.47
CA TRP A 80 -11.52 7.57 14.58
C TRP A 80 -10.61 8.70 15.13
N GLN A 81 -9.97 9.47 14.26
CA GLN A 81 -9.14 10.61 14.66
C GLN A 81 -9.97 11.71 15.33
N ARG A 82 -11.16 12.03 14.80
CA ARG A 82 -12.08 13.01 15.42
C ARG A 82 -12.58 12.56 16.79
N ALA A 83 -12.67 11.26 17.04
CA ALA A 83 -13.02 10.69 18.34
C ALA A 83 -11.85 10.66 19.34
N GLY A 84 -10.69 11.27 19.00
CA GLY A 84 -9.51 11.28 19.87
C GLY A 84 -8.63 10.05 19.76
N SER A 85 -8.75 9.29 18.68
CA SER A 85 -7.93 8.10 18.39
C SER A 85 -7.99 7.03 19.51
N PRO A 86 -9.17 6.60 19.96
CA PRO A 86 -9.28 5.64 21.05
C PRO A 86 -8.57 4.32 20.71
N ALA A 87 -7.95 3.70 21.72
CA ALA A 87 -7.34 2.38 21.59
C ALA A 87 -8.40 1.26 21.68
N SER A 88 -8.04 0.06 21.21
CA SER A 88 -8.83 -1.15 21.47
C SER A 88 -8.99 -1.37 22.99
N PRO A 89 -10.17 -1.79 23.48
CA PRO A 89 -11.37 -2.17 22.75
C PRO A 89 -12.40 -1.03 22.57
N ASN A 90 -12.02 0.23 22.81
CA ASN A 90 -12.96 1.36 22.93
C ASN A 90 -13.23 2.08 21.58
N ARG A 91 -12.94 1.44 20.46
CA ARG A 91 -13.18 2.01 19.10
C ARG A 91 -14.63 1.76 18.67
N ALA A 92 -15.22 2.72 18.00
CA ALA A 92 -16.59 2.62 17.52
C ALA A 92 -16.80 1.45 16.55
N GLY A 93 -17.73 0.54 16.87
CA GLY A 93 -18.03 -0.65 16.05
C GLY A 93 -16.95 -1.73 16.08
N GLU A 94 -16.05 -1.71 17.04
CA GLU A 94 -15.04 -2.77 17.19
C GLU A 94 -15.71 -4.13 17.42
N GLY A 95 -15.22 -5.17 16.73
CA GLY A 95 -15.82 -6.52 16.77
C GLY A 95 -16.95 -6.75 15.76
N GLU A 96 -17.48 -5.70 15.13
CA GLU A 96 -18.46 -5.83 14.04
C GLU A 96 -17.83 -6.52 12.83
N VAL A 97 -18.43 -7.60 12.36
CA VAL A 97 -18.00 -8.29 11.13
C VAL A 97 -18.53 -7.53 9.93
N LEU A 98 -17.64 -6.96 9.12
CA LEU A 98 -17.98 -6.14 7.96
C LEU A 98 -17.94 -6.92 6.65
N ALA A 99 -17.02 -7.85 6.55
CA ALA A 99 -16.75 -8.59 5.33
C ALA A 99 -16.33 -10.03 5.64
N HIS A 100 -16.22 -10.82 4.59
CA HIS A 100 -15.74 -12.19 4.67
C HIS A 100 -14.69 -12.45 3.60
N LEU A 101 -13.59 -13.09 3.99
CA LEU A 101 -12.63 -13.66 3.04
C LEU A 101 -13.13 -15.02 2.59
N ARG A 102 -13.39 -15.18 1.30
CA ARG A 102 -13.87 -16.41 0.71
C ARG A 102 -12.80 -17.07 -0.16
N ARG A 103 -12.36 -18.28 0.22
CA ARG A 103 -11.38 -19.05 -0.54
C ARG A 103 -11.76 -20.53 -0.54
N GLY A 104 -12.41 -21.00 -1.60
CA GLY A 104 -12.96 -22.36 -1.66
C GLY A 104 -13.97 -22.60 -0.54
N ALA A 105 -13.73 -23.57 0.33
CA ALA A 105 -14.58 -23.84 1.50
C ALA A 105 -14.34 -22.88 2.69
N ILE A 106 -13.31 -22.05 2.64
CA ILE A 106 -12.98 -21.10 3.71
C ILE A 106 -13.90 -19.89 3.59
N ASN A 107 -14.57 -19.54 4.70
CA ASN A 107 -15.37 -18.33 4.87
C ASN A 107 -14.97 -17.69 6.20
N ALA A 108 -13.89 -16.89 6.17
CA ALA A 108 -13.33 -16.27 7.36
C ALA A 108 -13.91 -14.85 7.55
N PRO A 109 -14.50 -14.54 8.73
CA PRO A 109 -15.01 -13.20 9.01
C PRO A 109 -13.87 -12.20 9.12
N LEU A 110 -14.07 -11.00 8.58
CA LEU A 110 -13.17 -9.86 8.70
C LEU A 110 -13.88 -8.78 9.54
N PRO A 111 -13.48 -8.64 10.80
CA PRO A 111 -14.04 -7.60 11.66
C PRO A 111 -13.52 -6.21 11.27
N ARG A 112 -14.24 -5.19 11.68
CA ARG A 112 -13.80 -3.79 11.61
C ARG A 112 -12.43 -3.66 12.25
N TYR A 113 -11.55 -2.88 11.65
CA TYR A 113 -10.16 -2.68 12.07
C TYR A 113 -9.25 -3.91 11.94
N SER A 114 -9.69 -4.93 11.18
CA SER A 114 -8.81 -6.06 10.82
C SER A 114 -7.51 -5.56 10.19
N VAL A 115 -6.40 -6.24 10.49
CA VAL A 115 -5.11 -6.01 9.82
C VAL A 115 -5.12 -6.46 8.35
N ASN A 116 -6.09 -7.27 7.94
CA ASN A 116 -6.15 -7.79 6.58
C ASN A 116 -6.69 -6.76 5.58
N PRO A 117 -5.92 -6.38 4.56
CA PRO A 117 -6.39 -5.50 3.50
C PRO A 117 -7.40 -6.21 2.60
N PRO A 118 -8.27 -5.48 1.90
CA PRO A 118 -9.23 -6.08 0.98
C PRO A 118 -8.51 -6.69 -0.23
N SER A 119 -8.62 -8.02 -0.36
CA SER A 119 -8.23 -8.78 -1.54
C SER A 119 -9.43 -8.97 -2.49
N ASP A 120 -9.18 -9.52 -3.66
CA ASP A 120 -10.19 -9.95 -4.65
C ASP A 120 -11.12 -11.06 -4.13
N LEU A 121 -10.73 -11.72 -3.04
CA LEU A 121 -11.51 -12.76 -2.36
C LEU A 121 -12.36 -12.20 -1.20
N VAL A 122 -12.37 -10.90 -0.97
CA VAL A 122 -13.13 -10.27 0.12
C VAL A 122 -14.47 -9.77 -0.39
N GLU A 123 -15.56 -10.24 0.24
CA GLU A 123 -16.93 -9.83 -0.05
C GLU A 123 -17.54 -9.13 1.17
N GLY A 124 -18.25 -8.02 0.94
CA GLY A 124 -18.94 -7.26 1.98
C GLY A 124 -18.52 -5.80 2.03
N ASP A 125 -18.62 -5.18 3.20
CA ASP A 125 -18.24 -3.78 3.41
C ASP A 125 -16.73 -3.65 3.65
N LEU A 126 -16.06 -2.99 2.71
CA LEU A 126 -14.60 -2.76 2.76
C LEU A 126 -14.22 -1.50 3.55
N SER A 127 -15.19 -0.67 3.97
CA SER A 127 -14.93 0.66 4.54
C SER A 127 -14.13 0.66 5.83
N GLY A 128 -14.24 -0.42 6.61
CA GLY A 128 -13.51 -0.61 7.87
C GLY A 128 -12.23 -1.43 7.74
N LEU A 129 -11.74 -1.68 6.53
CA LEU A 129 -10.50 -2.43 6.26
C LEU A 129 -9.37 -1.50 5.83
N PRO A 130 -8.09 -1.86 6.07
CA PRO A 130 -6.95 -1.00 5.76
C PRO A 130 -6.65 -0.95 4.26
N LEU A 131 -6.37 0.24 3.75
CA LEU A 131 -5.82 0.45 2.41
C LEU A 131 -4.35 0.85 2.53
N TYR A 132 -3.46 -0.12 2.75
CA TYR A 132 -2.03 0.13 2.95
C TYR A 132 -1.40 0.81 1.74
N ALA A 133 -0.72 1.93 1.94
CA ALA A 133 0.01 2.62 0.88
C ALA A 133 1.14 3.47 1.46
N GLY A 134 2.31 3.41 0.82
CA GLY A 134 3.41 4.33 1.09
C GLY A 134 3.18 5.72 0.51
N GLN A 135 3.96 6.70 0.93
CA GLN A 135 3.87 8.09 0.42
C GLN A 135 4.22 8.21 -1.07
N SER A 136 4.92 7.24 -1.64
CA SER A 136 5.16 7.16 -3.08
C SER A 136 3.92 6.85 -3.92
N VAL A 137 2.75 6.74 -3.31
CA VAL A 137 1.46 6.56 -3.99
C VAL A 137 1.22 7.63 -5.06
N SER A 138 1.65 8.88 -4.82
CA SER A 138 1.55 9.98 -5.79
C SER A 138 2.30 9.74 -7.13
N LEU A 139 3.16 8.73 -7.19
CA LEU A 139 3.90 8.35 -8.40
C LEU A 139 3.21 7.23 -9.19
N ILE A 140 2.02 6.79 -8.74
CA ILE A 140 1.29 5.67 -9.31
C ILE A 140 0.05 6.18 -10.04
N GLU A 141 0.17 6.37 -11.35
CA GLU A 141 -0.87 7.02 -12.17
C GLU A 141 -1.88 6.03 -12.77
N ARG A 142 -1.55 4.74 -12.80
CA ARG A 142 -2.39 3.72 -13.46
C ARG A 142 -2.16 2.31 -12.94
N ILE A 143 -3.20 1.48 -13.12
CA ILE A 143 -3.09 0.02 -12.99
C ILE A 143 -2.50 -0.51 -14.30
N ALA A 144 -1.40 -1.26 -14.22
CA ALA A 144 -0.69 -1.80 -15.38
C ALA A 144 -0.32 -3.28 -15.18
N PRO A 145 0.00 -4.04 -16.25
CA PRO A 145 0.57 -5.38 -16.09
C PRO A 145 1.89 -5.34 -15.31
N ALA A 146 2.11 -6.30 -14.40
CA ALA A 146 3.31 -6.35 -13.58
C ALA A 146 4.61 -6.38 -14.41
N GLY A 147 4.62 -7.14 -15.51
CA GLY A 147 5.76 -7.19 -16.42
C GLY A 147 6.06 -5.85 -17.12
N GLU A 148 5.02 -5.03 -17.37
CA GLU A 148 5.20 -3.67 -17.90
C GLU A 148 5.82 -2.76 -16.84
N ILE A 149 5.35 -2.84 -15.59
CA ILE A 149 5.87 -2.08 -14.45
C ILE A 149 7.36 -2.37 -14.26
N VAL A 150 7.77 -3.65 -14.29
CA VAL A 150 9.19 -4.05 -14.17
C VAL A 150 10.03 -3.42 -15.27
N ARG A 151 9.60 -3.56 -16.52
CA ARG A 151 10.34 -2.99 -17.67
C ARG A 151 10.45 -1.47 -17.60
N GLN A 152 9.36 -0.80 -17.25
CA GLN A 152 9.35 0.65 -17.09
C GLN A 152 10.34 1.10 -16.03
N ILE A 153 10.28 0.54 -14.82
CA ILE A 153 11.18 0.88 -13.71
C ILE A 153 12.64 0.63 -14.08
N ALA A 154 12.95 -0.51 -14.70
CA ALA A 154 14.30 -0.84 -15.10
C ALA A 154 14.85 0.11 -16.18
N THR A 155 14.02 0.46 -17.18
CA THR A 155 14.41 1.41 -18.23
C THR A 155 14.63 2.80 -17.65
N GLU A 156 13.71 3.32 -16.87
CA GLU A 156 13.85 4.63 -16.21
C GLU A 156 15.10 4.69 -15.31
N ALA A 157 15.37 3.64 -14.52
CA ALA A 157 16.56 3.60 -13.67
C ALA A 157 17.85 3.63 -14.49
N ARG A 158 17.94 2.82 -15.56
CA ARG A 158 19.06 2.82 -16.48
C ARG A 158 19.29 4.20 -17.09
N ASP A 159 18.23 4.85 -17.53
CA ASP A 159 18.31 6.15 -18.20
C ASP A 159 18.74 7.26 -17.22
N VAL A 160 18.29 7.22 -15.96
CA VAL A 160 18.75 8.12 -14.89
C VAL A 160 20.24 7.90 -14.60
N ILE A 161 20.68 6.64 -14.47
CA ILE A 161 22.07 6.32 -14.22
C ILE A 161 22.95 6.81 -15.37
N ALA A 162 22.59 6.51 -16.61
CA ALA A 162 23.37 6.88 -17.79
C ALA A 162 23.43 8.40 -18.01
N SER A 163 22.33 9.11 -17.85
CA SER A 163 22.23 10.53 -18.22
C SER A 163 22.58 11.49 -17.09
N ARG A 164 22.40 11.07 -15.81
CA ARG A 164 22.58 11.96 -14.66
C ARG A 164 23.68 11.57 -13.73
N LEU A 165 23.90 10.26 -13.46
CA LEU A 165 24.87 9.81 -12.48
C LEU A 165 26.23 9.53 -13.12
N ALA A 166 26.30 8.81 -14.22
CA ALA A 166 27.56 8.49 -14.88
C ALA A 166 28.41 9.70 -15.29
N PRO A 167 27.84 10.85 -15.75
CA PRO A 167 28.63 12.05 -16.01
C PRO A 167 29.32 12.65 -14.78
N LEU A 168 28.77 12.44 -13.57
CA LEU A 168 29.34 12.96 -12.31
C LEU A 168 30.56 12.15 -11.82
N ALA A 169 30.78 10.97 -12.38
CA ALA A 169 31.91 10.09 -12.03
C ALA A 169 33.17 10.32 -12.90
N ARG A 170 33.16 11.32 -13.77
CA ARG A 170 34.28 11.76 -14.62
C ARG A 170 34.89 13.01 -14.05
#